data_00179595da67b296ece7581548cf6be6
#
_entry.id   00179595da67b296ece7581548cf6be6
#
_cell.length_a   1.000
_cell.length_b   1.000
_cell.length_c   1.000
_cell.angle_alpha   90.00
_cell.angle_beta   90.00
_cell.angle_gamma   90.00
#
_symmetry.space_group_name_H-M   'P 1'
#
loop_
_entity.id
_entity.type
_entity.pdbx_description
1 polymer ?
#
loop_
_entity_poly.entity_id
_entity_poly.type
_entity_poly.pdbx_seq_one_letter_code
_entity_poly.pdbx_strand_id
1 'polypeptide(L)'
;MPAAYDLRAALAKEDRVTVINASENFQFVPSNPWVGAGWRKRKDVTFPIGPALARKNIDFIAGTVTRIDAEGNRLELADGKSVDYDYLVIMTGPKLAFEEVPGSGPGGHTVSVCTIDHAEQAHDGYKKLLKDPGHVIIGAMPFASCFGPAYEYAFILHADLKKRKLRKKVPMTFVTSEPYIGHLGLGGVGDSRGMLESELRQRHIRWITNARVTRVEAGKMYVEGCNDEGEKVKDHELEFKYSMMLPAFKGVDCVAQVEGLCNPRGFVNVDEFQRSPKYHNIYSAGVCIAIPPVEATPVPTGAPKTGYMIESMVTAVVHNICDAIAGRELTHRATWNAVCLADMGDTGAAFVALPQIPPRNVAWMKKGKWVHLAKVAYEKYFIRKMKKGTPEPIYEKYILKALGIERLET
;
A
#
# COMPACT_ATOMS: atom_id res chain seq x y z
N MET A 1 -5.09 7.86 10.95
CA MET A 1 -6.07 7.66 12.07
C MET A 1 -5.47 6.89 13.25
N PRO A 2 -4.83 5.69 13.12
CA PRO A 2 -4.25 5.02 14.30
C PRO A 2 -3.33 5.95 15.11
N ALA A 3 -2.34 6.58 14.49
CA ALA A 3 -1.44 7.53 15.16
C ALA A 3 -2.18 8.62 15.95
N ALA A 4 -3.24 9.20 15.38
CA ALA A 4 -4.00 10.25 16.05
C ALA A 4 -4.76 9.73 17.28
N TYR A 5 -5.30 8.52 17.21
CA TYR A 5 -5.96 7.88 18.36
C TYR A 5 -4.97 7.54 19.47
N ASP A 6 -3.81 6.97 19.10
CA ASP A 6 -2.76 6.60 20.06
C ASP A 6 -2.14 7.84 20.71
N LEU A 7 -1.83 8.88 19.92
CA LEU A 7 -1.36 10.15 20.46
C LEU A 7 -2.39 10.77 21.40
N ARG A 8 -3.67 10.86 21.01
CA ARG A 8 -4.71 11.39 21.89
C ARG A 8 -4.86 10.62 23.19
N ALA A 9 -4.64 9.31 23.17
CA ALA A 9 -4.71 8.47 24.37
C ALA A 9 -3.48 8.64 25.28
N ALA A 10 -2.31 8.94 24.71
CA ALA A 10 -1.05 9.02 25.43
C ALA A 10 -0.71 10.46 25.93
N LEU A 11 -1.17 11.49 25.21
CA LEU A 11 -0.89 12.89 25.53
C LEU A 11 -1.81 13.45 26.62
N ALA A 12 -1.39 14.53 27.28
CA ALA A 12 -2.18 15.27 28.27
C ALA A 12 -3.46 15.85 27.64
N LYS A 13 -4.45 16.19 28.44
CA LYS A 13 -5.73 16.75 27.94
C LYS A 13 -5.58 18.10 27.30
N GLU A 14 -4.61 18.86 27.73
CA GLU A 14 -4.24 20.20 27.25
C GLU A 14 -3.60 20.16 25.87
N ASP A 15 -2.97 19.04 25.52
CA ASP A 15 -2.35 18.87 24.22
C ASP A 15 -3.41 18.70 23.14
N ARG A 16 -3.16 19.30 21.99
CA ARG A 16 -4.07 19.28 20.87
C ARG A 16 -3.59 18.32 19.79
N VAL A 17 -4.44 17.42 19.34
CA VAL A 17 -4.17 16.53 18.22
C VAL A 17 -5.08 16.91 17.06
N THR A 18 -4.48 17.30 15.93
CA THR A 18 -5.20 17.70 14.71
C THR A 18 -4.83 16.77 13.56
N VAL A 19 -5.85 16.27 12.88
CA VAL A 19 -5.68 15.48 11.63
C VAL A 19 -6.07 16.36 10.45
N ILE A 20 -5.16 16.49 9.48
CA ILE A 20 -5.42 17.15 8.20
C ILE A 20 -5.43 16.09 7.10
N ASN A 21 -6.48 16.03 6.29
CA ASN A 21 -6.58 15.09 5.20
C ASN A 21 -7.37 15.69 4.03
N ALA A 22 -6.88 15.47 2.80
CA ALA A 22 -7.53 15.99 1.60
C ALA A 22 -8.92 15.37 1.34
N SER A 23 -9.13 14.13 1.82
CA SER A 23 -10.42 13.45 1.74
C SER A 23 -11.15 13.51 3.08
N GLU A 24 -12.45 13.78 3.06
CA GLU A 24 -13.31 13.67 4.24
C GLU A 24 -13.60 12.23 4.67
N ASN A 25 -13.25 11.26 3.80
CA ASN A 25 -13.55 9.86 4.03
C ASN A 25 -12.29 9.03 4.24
N PHE A 26 -12.33 8.17 5.24
CA PHE A 26 -11.44 7.03 5.37
C PHE A 26 -11.76 6.00 4.30
N GLN A 27 -10.74 5.35 3.73
CA GLN A 27 -10.89 4.19 2.86
C GLN A 27 -10.06 3.01 3.36
N PHE A 28 -10.64 1.83 3.34
CA PHE A 28 -9.94 0.60 3.64
C PHE A 28 -9.33 0.02 2.35
N VAL A 29 -8.15 0.52 1.99
CA VAL A 29 -7.44 0.22 0.73
C VAL A 29 -7.29 -1.28 0.44
N PRO A 30 -7.03 -2.18 1.43
CA PRO A 30 -6.89 -3.61 1.16
C PRO A 30 -8.12 -4.29 0.52
N SER A 31 -9.28 -3.65 0.54
CA SER A 31 -10.51 -4.15 -0.11
C SER A 31 -10.76 -3.57 -1.51
N ASN A 32 -9.91 -2.68 -2.01
CA ASN A 32 -10.06 -2.10 -3.34
C ASN A 32 -10.07 -3.15 -4.48
N PRO A 33 -9.28 -4.25 -4.43
CA PRO A 33 -9.41 -5.34 -5.40
C PRO A 33 -10.82 -5.94 -5.46
N TRP A 34 -11.51 -6.05 -4.32
CA TRP A 34 -12.90 -6.51 -4.27
C TRP A 34 -13.89 -5.49 -4.87
N VAL A 35 -13.61 -4.19 -4.65
CA VAL A 35 -14.42 -3.12 -5.28
C VAL A 35 -14.25 -3.17 -6.80
N GLY A 36 -13.03 -3.29 -7.31
CA GLY A 36 -12.72 -3.41 -8.72
C GLY A 36 -13.40 -4.62 -9.39
N ALA A 37 -13.54 -5.73 -8.68
CA ALA A 37 -14.27 -6.91 -9.14
C ALA A 37 -15.79 -6.83 -8.92
N GLY A 38 -16.28 -5.80 -8.20
CA GLY A 38 -17.71 -5.63 -7.88
C GLY A 38 -18.19 -6.44 -6.68
N TRP A 39 -17.28 -6.99 -5.86
CA TRP A 39 -17.62 -7.77 -4.66
C TRP A 39 -17.85 -6.89 -3.43
N ARG A 40 -17.47 -5.64 -3.51
CA ARG A 40 -17.73 -4.58 -2.52
C ARG A 40 -18.16 -3.31 -3.24
N LYS A 41 -18.82 -2.43 -2.49
CA LYS A 41 -19.17 -1.07 -2.91
C LYS A 41 -18.40 -0.07 -2.04
N ARG A 42 -18.21 1.15 -2.50
CA ARG A 42 -17.59 2.26 -1.74
C ARG A 42 -18.08 2.31 -0.30
N LYS A 43 -19.39 2.29 -0.08
CA LYS A 43 -20.01 2.38 1.26
C LYS A 43 -19.61 1.26 2.23
N ASP A 44 -19.17 0.11 1.71
CA ASP A 44 -18.78 -1.04 2.51
C ASP A 44 -17.37 -0.86 3.11
N VAL A 45 -16.52 -0.06 2.43
CA VAL A 45 -15.08 0.08 2.72
C VAL A 45 -14.66 1.52 3.05
N THR A 46 -15.61 2.47 3.08
CA THR A 46 -15.35 3.87 3.45
C THR A 46 -16.28 4.35 4.57
N PHE A 47 -15.87 5.42 5.26
CA PHE A 47 -16.70 6.14 6.24
C PHE A 47 -16.15 7.55 6.48
N PRO A 48 -16.99 8.53 6.95
CA PRO A 48 -16.54 9.87 7.27
C PRO A 48 -15.53 9.91 8.43
N ILE A 49 -14.40 10.61 8.24
CA ILE A 49 -13.31 10.73 9.22
C ILE A 49 -13.73 11.63 10.39
N GLY A 50 -14.24 12.82 10.11
CA GLY A 50 -14.52 13.84 11.12
C GLY A 50 -15.34 13.35 12.31
N PRO A 51 -16.52 12.71 12.11
CA PRO A 51 -17.31 12.18 13.22
C PRO A 51 -16.61 11.08 14.04
N ALA A 52 -15.68 10.34 13.44
CA ALA A 52 -14.91 9.30 14.14
C ALA A 52 -13.84 9.93 15.05
N LEU A 53 -13.15 10.98 14.58
CA LEU A 53 -12.14 11.72 15.33
C LEU A 53 -12.73 12.57 16.44
N ALA A 54 -13.85 13.26 16.16
CA ALA A 54 -14.55 14.12 17.14
C ALA A 54 -14.93 13.37 18.41
N ARG A 55 -15.36 12.09 18.28
CA ARG A 55 -15.66 11.25 19.45
C ARG A 55 -14.46 11.01 20.39
N LYS A 56 -13.27 11.33 19.93
CA LYS A 56 -12.02 11.16 20.69
C LYS A 56 -11.33 12.49 21.00
N ASN A 57 -12.04 13.62 20.83
CA ASN A 57 -11.48 14.97 21.02
C ASN A 57 -10.22 15.17 20.15
N ILE A 58 -10.30 14.76 18.90
CA ILE A 58 -9.27 14.99 17.87
C ILE A 58 -9.87 15.92 16.83
N ASP A 59 -9.17 17.02 16.55
CA ASP A 59 -9.59 17.98 15.55
C ASP A 59 -9.40 17.41 14.13
N PHE A 60 -10.30 17.76 13.24
CA PHE A 60 -10.21 17.36 11.84
C PHE A 60 -10.36 18.56 10.91
N ILE A 61 -9.39 18.71 10.01
CA ILE A 61 -9.40 19.68 8.93
C ILE A 61 -9.46 18.93 7.60
N ALA A 62 -10.59 19.03 6.91
CA ALA A 62 -10.70 18.58 5.53
C ALA A 62 -10.00 19.58 4.63
N GLY A 63 -8.80 19.28 4.16
CA GLY A 63 -7.99 20.22 3.37
C GLY A 63 -6.72 19.57 2.81
N THR A 64 -6.25 20.13 1.71
CA THR A 64 -5.01 19.73 1.07
C THR A 64 -3.87 20.63 1.54
N VAL A 65 -2.83 20.03 2.13
CA VAL A 65 -1.57 20.73 2.43
C VAL A 65 -0.82 20.94 1.12
N THR A 66 -0.50 22.20 0.82
CA THR A 66 0.23 22.61 -0.39
C THR A 66 1.70 22.88 -0.13
N ARG A 67 2.05 23.30 1.11
CA ARG A 67 3.41 23.57 1.52
C ARG A 67 3.63 23.23 2.99
N ILE A 68 4.82 22.75 3.30
CA ILE A 68 5.33 22.54 4.66
C ILE A 68 6.51 23.51 4.84
N ASP A 69 6.34 24.50 5.72
CA ASP A 69 7.42 25.31 6.22
C ASP A 69 7.99 24.65 7.47
N ALA A 70 9.03 23.83 7.27
CA ALA A 70 9.60 23.01 8.33
C ALA A 70 10.44 23.82 9.33
N GLU A 71 11.01 24.95 8.91
CA GLU A 71 11.75 25.86 9.80
C GLU A 71 10.79 26.72 10.63
N GLY A 72 9.69 27.17 10.01
CA GLY A 72 8.67 28.00 10.69
C GLY A 72 7.60 27.16 11.41
N ASN A 73 7.68 25.81 11.39
CA ASN A 73 6.71 24.90 12.00
C ASN A 73 5.26 25.16 11.56
N ARG A 74 5.05 25.35 10.26
CA ARG A 74 3.77 25.77 9.70
C ARG A 74 3.40 24.95 8.45
N LEU A 75 2.12 24.64 8.35
CA LEU A 75 1.51 24.06 7.15
C LEU A 75 0.65 25.08 6.44
N GLU A 76 0.75 25.16 5.12
CA GLU A 76 -0.13 25.97 4.28
C GLU A 76 -1.14 25.06 3.57
N LEU A 77 -2.41 25.46 3.57
CA LEU A 77 -3.50 24.73 2.96
C LEU A 77 -3.93 25.38 1.64
N ALA A 78 -4.53 24.60 0.76
CA ALA A 78 -5.01 25.04 -0.55
C ALA A 78 -6.08 26.17 -0.47
N ASP A 79 -6.79 26.29 0.65
CA ASP A 79 -7.77 27.36 0.90
C ASP A 79 -7.14 28.65 1.46
N GLY A 80 -5.82 28.73 1.53
CA GLY A 80 -5.06 29.88 2.03
C GLY A 80 -4.91 29.95 3.54
N LYS A 81 -5.47 28.99 4.28
CA LYS A 81 -5.26 28.89 5.73
C LYS A 81 -3.90 28.28 6.05
N SER A 82 -3.42 28.55 7.26
CA SER A 82 -2.21 27.91 7.80
C SER A 82 -2.52 27.25 9.14
N VAL A 83 -1.70 26.25 9.47
CA VAL A 83 -1.75 25.52 10.74
C VAL A 83 -0.34 25.42 11.29
N ASP A 84 -0.13 25.98 12.47
CA ASP A 84 1.14 25.85 13.19
C ASP A 84 1.17 24.54 13.97
N TYR A 85 2.36 23.99 14.22
CA TYR A 85 2.55 22.76 14.96
C TYR A 85 3.82 22.79 15.82
N ASP A 86 3.79 22.09 16.94
CA ASP A 86 4.98 21.77 17.73
C ASP A 86 5.63 20.48 17.21
N TYR A 87 4.82 19.49 16.90
CA TYR A 87 5.23 18.21 16.31
C TYR A 87 4.38 17.89 15.07
N LEU A 88 5.03 17.42 14.01
CA LEU A 88 4.38 17.01 12.77
C LEU A 88 4.58 15.51 12.51
N VAL A 89 3.49 14.79 12.25
CA VAL A 89 3.54 13.40 11.79
C VAL A 89 3.07 13.31 10.35
N ILE A 90 4.00 13.02 9.44
CA ILE A 90 3.72 12.88 8.00
C ILE A 90 3.30 11.45 7.68
N MET A 91 2.07 11.26 7.24
CA MET A 91 1.50 9.96 6.85
C MET A 91 0.64 10.09 5.58
N THR A 92 1.11 10.85 4.62
CA THR A 92 0.40 11.18 3.37
C THR A 92 0.16 10.00 2.44
N GLY A 93 0.89 8.89 2.65
CA GLY A 93 0.98 7.83 1.65
C GLY A 93 1.81 8.26 0.44
N PRO A 94 1.74 7.52 -0.68
CA PRO A 94 2.50 7.82 -1.89
C PRO A 94 1.69 8.68 -2.85
N LYS A 95 2.38 9.40 -3.74
CA LYS A 95 1.88 9.84 -5.03
C LYS A 95 2.00 8.68 -6.03
N LEU A 96 0.96 8.43 -6.79
CA LEU A 96 0.91 7.39 -7.81
C LEU A 96 1.50 7.94 -9.11
N ALA A 97 2.68 7.47 -9.50
CA ALA A 97 3.47 8.04 -10.60
C ALA A 97 3.12 7.39 -11.96
N PHE A 98 1.86 7.49 -12.38
CA PHE A 98 1.43 6.96 -13.68
C PHE A 98 2.13 7.66 -14.85
N GLU A 99 2.52 8.92 -14.69
CA GLU A 99 3.21 9.70 -15.69
C GLU A 99 4.59 9.16 -16.07
N GLU A 100 5.19 8.27 -15.26
CA GLU A 100 6.45 7.60 -15.60
C GLU A 100 6.30 6.59 -16.75
N VAL A 101 5.06 6.15 -17.04
CA VAL A 101 4.75 5.28 -18.19
C VAL A 101 3.66 5.94 -19.02
N PRO A 102 4.01 6.56 -20.17
CA PRO A 102 3.05 7.27 -21.01
C PRO A 102 1.83 6.44 -21.39
N GLY A 103 0.64 7.02 -21.25
CA GLY A 103 -0.63 6.39 -21.56
C GLY A 103 -1.14 5.43 -20.48
N SER A 104 -0.44 5.28 -19.37
CA SER A 104 -0.88 4.44 -18.25
C SER A 104 -1.83 5.18 -17.30
N GLY A 105 -2.47 4.40 -16.42
CA GLY A 105 -3.32 4.89 -15.34
C GLY A 105 -4.76 5.20 -15.72
N PRO A 106 -5.56 5.59 -14.73
CA PRO A 106 -7.00 5.89 -14.92
C PRO A 106 -7.32 7.05 -15.87
N GLY A 107 -6.37 7.95 -16.07
CA GLY A 107 -6.45 9.02 -17.08
C GLY A 107 -5.96 8.62 -18.47
N GLY A 108 -5.46 7.40 -18.63
CA GLY A 108 -4.95 6.83 -19.87
C GLY A 108 -5.71 5.57 -20.28
N HIS A 109 -4.98 4.49 -20.55
CA HIS A 109 -5.52 3.25 -21.13
C HIS A 109 -5.49 2.06 -20.15
N THR A 110 -5.03 2.24 -18.91
CA THR A 110 -5.10 1.21 -17.88
C THR A 110 -5.89 1.72 -16.67
N VAL A 111 -6.42 0.81 -15.88
CA VAL A 111 -7.03 1.13 -14.58
C VAL A 111 -6.09 0.72 -13.44
N SER A 112 -6.48 1.05 -12.22
CA SER A 112 -5.74 0.70 -11.01
C SER A 112 -6.71 0.38 -9.87
N VAL A 113 -6.21 -0.19 -8.78
CA VAL A 113 -6.98 -0.42 -7.55
C VAL A 113 -6.34 0.28 -6.33
N CYS A 114 -5.47 1.25 -6.58
CA CYS A 114 -4.72 1.94 -5.53
C CYS A 114 -5.60 2.84 -4.64
N THR A 115 -6.68 3.40 -5.19
CA THR A 115 -7.66 4.22 -4.45
C THR A 115 -9.07 3.70 -4.69
N ILE A 116 -10.03 4.16 -3.88
CA ILE A 116 -11.44 3.76 -4.07
C ILE A 116 -12.00 4.25 -5.40
N ASP A 117 -11.63 5.46 -5.85
CA ASP A 117 -12.06 6.03 -7.12
C ASP A 117 -11.51 5.20 -8.29
N HIS A 118 -10.23 4.82 -8.23
CA HIS A 118 -9.62 3.95 -9.22
C HIS A 118 -10.27 2.56 -9.24
N ALA A 119 -10.62 2.01 -8.08
CA ALA A 119 -11.26 0.71 -8.00
C ALA A 119 -12.69 0.73 -8.59
N GLU A 120 -13.44 1.82 -8.42
CA GLU A 120 -14.73 1.99 -9.09
C GLU A 120 -14.59 2.11 -10.61
N GLN A 121 -13.59 2.87 -11.10
CA GLN A 121 -13.26 2.92 -12.52
C GLN A 121 -12.82 1.55 -13.07
N ALA A 122 -12.04 0.80 -12.28
CA ALA A 122 -11.67 -0.58 -12.61
C ALA A 122 -12.91 -1.46 -12.74
N HIS A 123 -13.89 -1.32 -11.83
CA HIS A 123 -15.15 -2.04 -11.92
C HIS A 123 -15.96 -1.67 -13.17
N ASP A 124 -15.99 -0.40 -13.54
CA ASP A 124 -16.70 0.05 -14.76
C ASP A 124 -16.03 -0.52 -16.03
N GLY A 125 -14.70 -0.55 -16.06
CA GLY A 125 -13.93 -1.25 -17.11
C GLY A 125 -14.21 -2.75 -17.14
N TYR A 126 -14.25 -3.38 -15.98
CA TYR A 126 -14.58 -4.81 -15.87
C TYR A 126 -16.00 -5.12 -16.35
N LYS A 127 -16.99 -4.29 -16.08
CA LYS A 127 -18.35 -4.45 -16.63
C LYS A 127 -18.38 -4.39 -18.16
N LYS A 128 -17.52 -3.55 -18.78
CA LYS A 128 -17.37 -3.52 -20.24
C LYS A 128 -16.76 -4.81 -20.75
N LEU A 129 -15.71 -5.32 -20.12
CA LEU A 129 -15.08 -6.60 -20.43
C LEU A 129 -16.07 -7.78 -20.36
N LEU A 130 -16.98 -7.78 -19.39
CA LEU A 130 -17.99 -8.84 -19.26
C LEU A 130 -18.98 -8.86 -20.44
N LYS A 131 -19.22 -7.72 -21.09
CA LYS A 131 -20.07 -7.58 -22.28
C LYS A 131 -19.33 -7.93 -23.57
N ASP A 132 -18.05 -7.55 -23.66
CA ASP A 132 -17.18 -7.82 -24.81
C ASP A 132 -15.88 -8.48 -24.31
N PRO A 133 -15.89 -9.81 -24.07
CA PRO A 133 -14.75 -10.53 -23.53
C PRO A 133 -13.54 -10.49 -24.45
N GLY A 134 -12.37 -10.30 -23.87
CA GLY A 134 -11.09 -10.31 -24.59
C GLY A 134 -9.90 -10.42 -23.62
N HIS A 135 -8.70 -10.21 -24.12
CA HIS A 135 -7.47 -10.38 -23.36
C HIS A 135 -7.38 -9.36 -22.22
N VAL A 136 -6.93 -9.81 -21.05
CA VAL A 136 -6.72 -9.03 -19.84
C VAL A 136 -5.24 -9.02 -19.46
N ILE A 137 -4.71 -7.83 -19.20
CA ILE A 137 -3.36 -7.66 -18.65
C ILE A 137 -3.47 -7.10 -17.23
N ILE A 138 -2.83 -7.75 -16.27
CA ILE A 138 -2.75 -7.31 -14.88
C ILE A 138 -1.29 -7.34 -14.46
N GLY A 139 -0.86 -6.38 -13.64
CA GLY A 139 0.52 -6.42 -13.15
C GLY A 139 0.99 -5.16 -12.46
N ALA A 140 2.32 -4.98 -12.50
CA ALA A 140 3.00 -3.88 -11.84
C ALA A 140 4.11 -3.31 -12.74
N MET A 141 4.15 -1.98 -12.80
CA MET A 141 5.11 -1.21 -13.59
C MET A 141 6.47 -1.13 -12.89
N PRO A 142 7.54 -0.69 -13.58
CA PRO A 142 8.82 -0.38 -12.95
C PRO A 142 8.64 0.54 -11.74
N PHE A 143 9.48 0.37 -10.72
CA PHE A 143 9.42 1.09 -9.43
C PHE A 143 8.13 0.91 -8.63
N ALA A 144 7.25 -0.02 -8.97
CA ALA A 144 6.14 -0.39 -8.11
C ALA A 144 6.68 -0.94 -6.77
N SER A 145 6.03 -0.55 -5.68
CA SER A 145 6.42 -0.94 -4.31
C SER A 145 5.43 -1.90 -3.66
N CYS A 146 4.38 -2.34 -4.35
CA CYS A 146 3.38 -3.21 -3.78
C CYS A 146 2.82 -4.14 -4.87
N PHE A 147 3.25 -5.38 -4.90
CA PHE A 147 2.90 -6.37 -5.92
C PHE A 147 1.68 -7.21 -5.54
N GLY A 148 1.46 -7.41 -4.23
CA GLY A 148 0.37 -8.22 -3.68
C GLY A 148 -1.01 -7.94 -4.29
N PRO A 149 -1.46 -6.67 -4.39
CA PRO A 149 -2.76 -6.35 -4.98
C PRO A 149 -2.91 -6.73 -6.46
N ALA A 150 -1.81 -6.79 -7.24
CA ALA A 150 -1.87 -7.24 -8.62
C ALA A 150 -2.14 -8.75 -8.71
N TYR A 151 -1.42 -9.56 -7.92
CA TYR A 151 -1.69 -11.01 -7.81
C TYR A 151 -3.10 -11.26 -7.33
N GLU A 152 -3.49 -10.60 -6.27
CA GLU A 152 -4.82 -10.71 -5.68
C GLU A 152 -5.92 -10.40 -6.72
N TYR A 153 -5.79 -9.28 -7.44
CA TYR A 153 -6.77 -8.89 -8.44
C TYR A 153 -6.84 -9.87 -9.61
N ALA A 154 -5.71 -10.39 -10.06
CA ALA A 154 -5.65 -11.41 -11.12
C ALA A 154 -6.41 -12.69 -10.72
N PHE A 155 -6.23 -13.14 -9.48
CA PHE A 155 -6.89 -14.35 -8.97
C PHE A 155 -8.38 -14.13 -8.70
N ILE A 156 -8.76 -12.97 -8.18
CA ILE A 156 -10.16 -12.56 -7.97
C ILE A 156 -10.89 -12.50 -9.32
N LEU A 157 -10.34 -11.85 -10.33
CA LEU A 157 -10.95 -11.80 -11.66
C LEU A 157 -11.05 -13.18 -12.29
N HIS A 158 -10.01 -14.04 -12.16
CA HIS A 158 -10.09 -15.42 -12.60
C HIS A 158 -11.29 -16.15 -11.96
N ALA A 159 -11.45 -16.05 -10.64
CA ALA A 159 -12.51 -16.73 -9.91
C ALA A 159 -13.91 -16.21 -10.33
N ASP A 160 -14.06 -14.89 -10.45
CA ASP A 160 -15.33 -14.27 -10.88
C ASP A 160 -15.69 -14.65 -12.33
N LEU A 161 -14.73 -14.59 -13.26
CA LEU A 161 -14.91 -15.00 -14.65
C LEU A 161 -15.25 -16.49 -14.77
N LYS A 162 -14.63 -17.35 -13.92
CA LYS A 162 -14.96 -18.79 -13.85
C LYS A 162 -16.41 -19.00 -13.38
N LYS A 163 -16.82 -18.32 -12.32
CA LYS A 163 -18.20 -18.34 -11.81
C LYS A 163 -19.20 -17.90 -12.86
N ARG A 164 -18.84 -16.89 -13.68
CA ARG A 164 -19.66 -16.38 -14.79
C ARG A 164 -19.57 -17.22 -16.07
N LYS A 165 -18.78 -18.30 -16.11
CA LYS A 165 -18.52 -19.13 -17.29
C LYS A 165 -17.86 -18.38 -18.47
N LEU A 166 -17.20 -17.25 -18.19
CA LEU A 166 -16.52 -16.42 -19.19
C LEU A 166 -15.02 -16.65 -19.26
N ARG A 167 -14.40 -17.33 -18.28
CA ARG A 167 -12.94 -17.46 -18.17
C ARG A 167 -12.24 -17.96 -19.44
N LYS A 168 -12.86 -18.88 -20.18
CA LYS A 168 -12.31 -19.43 -21.45
C LYS A 168 -12.26 -18.39 -22.58
N LYS A 169 -13.11 -17.35 -22.52
CA LYS A 169 -13.15 -16.24 -23.50
C LYS A 169 -12.23 -15.09 -23.15
N VAL A 170 -11.59 -15.12 -21.97
CA VAL A 170 -10.76 -14.05 -21.43
C VAL A 170 -9.35 -14.59 -21.17
N PRO A 171 -8.45 -14.60 -22.16
CA PRO A 171 -7.03 -14.86 -21.91
C PRO A 171 -6.50 -13.85 -20.89
N MET A 172 -5.57 -14.27 -20.04
CA MET A 172 -4.98 -13.40 -19.01
C MET A 172 -3.46 -13.48 -19.05
N THR A 173 -2.79 -12.33 -18.92
CA THR A 173 -1.34 -12.22 -18.79
C THR A 173 -1.00 -11.36 -17.59
N PHE A 174 -0.08 -11.82 -16.76
CA PHE A 174 0.50 -11.07 -15.66
C PHE A 174 1.83 -10.46 -16.10
N VAL A 175 1.97 -9.13 -16.03
CA VAL A 175 3.17 -8.40 -16.47
C VAL A 175 3.76 -7.68 -15.26
N THR A 176 5.01 -8.00 -14.90
CA THR A 176 5.60 -7.45 -13.69
C THR A 176 7.07 -7.11 -13.85
N SER A 177 7.49 -6.01 -13.22
CA SER A 177 8.89 -5.64 -13.07
C SER A 177 9.69 -6.57 -12.16
N GLU A 178 9.04 -7.45 -11.42
CA GLU A 178 9.72 -8.44 -10.57
C GLU A 178 10.66 -9.33 -11.41
N PRO A 179 11.85 -9.69 -10.88
CA PRO A 179 12.78 -10.58 -11.58
C PRO A 179 12.22 -12.03 -11.73
N TYR A 180 11.35 -12.43 -10.83
CA TYR A 180 10.62 -13.69 -10.87
C TYR A 180 9.27 -13.56 -10.15
N ILE A 181 8.33 -14.40 -10.48
CA ILE A 181 7.02 -14.44 -9.83
C ILE A 181 7.19 -14.72 -8.33
N GLY A 182 6.57 -13.85 -7.51
CA GLY A 182 6.62 -14.01 -6.06
C GLY A 182 7.86 -13.39 -5.39
N HIS A 183 8.64 -12.60 -6.10
CA HIS A 183 9.67 -11.75 -5.51
C HIS A 183 9.07 -10.72 -4.54
N LEU A 184 7.90 -10.16 -4.87
CA LEU A 184 7.08 -9.25 -4.05
C LEU A 184 7.77 -7.94 -3.62
N GLY A 185 8.91 -7.58 -4.25
CA GLY A 185 9.77 -6.49 -3.79
C GLY A 185 10.53 -6.81 -2.49
N LEU A 186 10.61 -8.09 -2.12
CA LEU A 186 11.13 -8.58 -0.85
C LEU A 186 12.19 -9.69 -0.99
N GLY A 187 12.62 -10.02 -2.21
CA GLY A 187 13.46 -11.20 -2.46
C GLY A 187 12.70 -12.52 -2.25
N GLY A 188 11.38 -12.48 -2.33
CA GLY A 188 10.49 -13.60 -1.97
C GLY A 188 10.21 -13.70 -0.46
N VAL A 189 9.23 -14.51 -0.07
CA VAL A 189 8.91 -14.84 1.33
C VAL A 189 8.53 -16.32 1.43
N GLY A 190 9.34 -17.12 2.12
CA GLY A 190 9.16 -18.57 2.12
C GLY A 190 9.16 -19.14 0.70
N ASP A 191 8.20 -20.02 0.38
CA ASP A 191 8.04 -20.55 -0.99
C ASP A 191 7.05 -19.69 -1.83
N SER A 192 7.16 -18.38 -1.77
CA SER A 192 6.28 -17.48 -2.55
C SER A 192 6.40 -17.71 -4.06
N ARG A 193 7.62 -17.99 -4.57
CA ARG A 193 7.87 -18.25 -5.98
C ARG A 193 7.13 -19.52 -6.44
N GLY A 194 7.42 -20.65 -5.83
CA GLY A 194 6.84 -21.93 -6.22
C GLY A 194 5.31 -21.92 -6.12
N MET A 195 4.79 -21.34 -5.05
CA MET A 195 3.34 -21.27 -4.84
C MET A 195 2.65 -20.36 -5.87
N LEU A 196 3.12 -19.12 -6.07
CA LEU A 196 2.46 -18.18 -6.99
C LEU A 196 2.62 -18.59 -8.46
N GLU A 197 3.76 -19.13 -8.87
CA GLU A 197 3.91 -19.72 -10.20
C GLU A 197 2.96 -20.89 -10.43
N SER A 198 2.79 -21.78 -9.44
CA SER A 198 1.84 -22.86 -9.51
C SER A 198 0.41 -22.36 -9.64
N GLU A 199 0.02 -21.34 -8.87
CA GLU A 199 -1.31 -20.76 -8.93
C GLU A 199 -1.62 -20.08 -10.28
N LEU A 200 -0.65 -19.36 -10.85
CA LEU A 200 -0.79 -18.78 -12.20
C LEU A 200 -0.95 -19.87 -13.27
N ARG A 201 -0.11 -20.92 -13.21
CA ARG A 201 -0.19 -22.06 -14.15
C ARG A 201 -1.54 -22.78 -14.07
N GLN A 202 -2.01 -23.14 -12.87
CA GLN A 202 -3.29 -23.81 -12.66
C GLN A 202 -4.49 -23.01 -13.15
N ARG A 203 -4.37 -21.67 -13.17
CA ARG A 203 -5.39 -20.76 -13.66
C ARG A 203 -5.21 -20.35 -15.11
N HIS A 204 -4.23 -20.93 -15.81
CA HIS A 204 -3.89 -20.58 -17.19
C HIS A 204 -3.69 -19.06 -17.36
N ILE A 205 -2.95 -18.45 -16.45
CA ILE A 205 -2.50 -17.07 -16.53
C ILE A 205 -1.03 -17.10 -16.97
N ARG A 206 -0.72 -16.56 -18.15
CA ARG A 206 0.67 -16.36 -18.59
C ARG A 206 1.32 -15.26 -17.80
N TRP A 207 2.65 -15.21 -17.78
CA TRP A 207 3.35 -14.09 -17.14
C TRP A 207 4.61 -13.68 -17.88
N ILE A 208 5.01 -12.43 -17.68
CA ILE A 208 6.27 -11.83 -18.15
C ILE A 208 6.87 -11.15 -16.92
N THR A 209 8.06 -11.59 -16.51
CA THR A 209 8.88 -11.01 -15.45
C THR A 209 10.02 -10.19 -16.06
N ASN A 210 10.77 -9.44 -15.24
CA ASN A 210 11.73 -8.45 -15.73
C ASN A 210 11.13 -7.58 -16.84
N ALA A 211 9.85 -7.23 -16.69
CA ALA A 211 9.06 -6.54 -17.67
C ALA A 211 9.14 -5.02 -17.46
N ARG A 212 9.78 -4.33 -18.39
CA ARG A 212 9.79 -2.88 -18.42
C ARG A 212 8.65 -2.40 -19.33
N VAL A 213 7.51 -2.05 -18.74
CA VAL A 213 6.43 -1.40 -19.49
C VAL A 213 6.91 0.00 -19.88
N THR A 214 6.96 0.29 -21.17
CA THR A 214 7.51 1.54 -21.70
C THR A 214 6.43 2.55 -22.07
N ARG A 215 5.29 2.09 -22.57
CA ARG A 215 4.12 2.91 -22.87
C ARG A 215 2.87 2.06 -23.05
N VAL A 216 1.73 2.68 -22.96
CA VAL A 216 0.42 2.07 -23.21
C VAL A 216 -0.38 2.95 -24.17
N GLU A 217 -0.98 2.33 -25.17
CA GLU A 217 -1.89 2.93 -26.13
C GLU A 217 -3.28 2.28 -26.02
N ALA A 218 -4.26 2.82 -26.70
CA ALA A 218 -5.61 2.26 -26.70
C ALA A 218 -5.60 0.80 -27.17
N GLY A 219 -5.82 -0.12 -26.22
CA GLY A 219 -5.86 -1.57 -26.49
C GLY A 219 -4.50 -2.24 -26.70
N LYS A 220 -3.37 -1.55 -26.52
CA LYS A 220 -2.03 -2.11 -26.72
C LYS A 220 -1.05 -1.66 -25.65
N MET A 221 -0.28 -2.60 -25.09
CA MET A 221 0.81 -2.34 -24.14
C MET A 221 2.15 -2.76 -24.75
N TYR A 222 3.15 -1.89 -24.60
CA TYR A 222 4.51 -2.12 -25.08
C TYR A 222 5.41 -2.44 -23.89
N VAL A 223 6.09 -3.58 -23.96
CA VAL A 223 6.89 -4.12 -22.88
C VAL A 223 8.24 -4.59 -23.40
N GLU A 224 9.31 -4.10 -22.79
CA GLU A 224 10.65 -4.66 -22.96
C GLU A 224 10.85 -5.77 -21.94
N GLY A 225 11.13 -6.98 -22.40
CA GLY A 225 11.65 -8.07 -21.59
C GLY A 225 13.14 -7.88 -21.39
N CYS A 226 13.60 -7.86 -20.12
CA CYS A 226 15.00 -7.67 -19.78
C CYS A 226 15.64 -8.96 -19.29
N ASN A 227 16.96 -9.09 -19.46
CA ASN A 227 17.79 -10.13 -18.85
C ASN A 227 18.11 -9.78 -17.38
N ASP A 228 18.94 -10.59 -16.72
CA ASP A 228 19.30 -10.38 -15.33
C ASP A 228 20.22 -9.17 -15.11
N GLU A 229 20.85 -8.67 -16.17
CA GLU A 229 21.65 -7.44 -16.18
C GLU A 229 20.79 -6.18 -16.44
N GLY A 230 19.49 -6.34 -16.70
CA GLY A 230 18.57 -5.25 -17.01
C GLY A 230 18.62 -4.77 -18.47
N GLU A 231 19.33 -5.49 -19.34
CA GLU A 231 19.39 -5.20 -20.76
C GLU A 231 18.16 -5.73 -21.48
N LYS A 232 17.66 -4.99 -22.46
CA LYS A 232 16.55 -5.43 -23.28
C LYS A 232 16.94 -6.62 -24.16
N VAL A 233 16.22 -7.72 -24.03
CA VAL A 233 16.40 -8.93 -24.87
C VAL A 233 15.23 -9.19 -25.79
N LYS A 234 14.04 -8.61 -25.51
CA LYS A 234 12.84 -8.85 -26.30
C LYS A 234 11.85 -7.71 -26.21
N ASP A 235 11.23 -7.38 -27.34
CA ASP A 235 10.06 -6.51 -27.37
C ASP A 235 8.77 -7.35 -27.39
N HIS A 236 7.78 -6.91 -26.62
CA HIS A 236 6.44 -7.46 -26.61
C HIS A 236 5.43 -6.35 -26.91
N GLU A 237 4.57 -6.59 -27.89
CA GLU A 237 3.36 -5.82 -28.12
C GLU A 237 2.16 -6.67 -27.70
N LEU A 238 1.48 -6.25 -26.64
CA LEU A 238 0.41 -7.01 -26.01
C LEU A 238 -0.93 -6.31 -26.24
N GLU A 239 -1.77 -6.89 -27.06
CA GLU A 239 -3.15 -6.40 -27.22
C GLU A 239 -3.99 -6.76 -26.00
N PHE A 240 -4.90 -5.86 -25.58
CA PHE A 240 -5.79 -6.09 -24.45
C PHE A 240 -7.15 -5.38 -24.63
N LYS A 241 -8.17 -5.93 -23.99
CA LYS A 241 -9.48 -5.31 -23.80
C LYS A 241 -9.60 -4.61 -22.44
N TYR A 242 -8.85 -5.10 -21.46
CA TYR A 242 -8.84 -4.56 -20.10
C TYR A 242 -7.44 -4.72 -19.49
N SER A 243 -6.97 -3.67 -18.84
CA SER A 243 -5.69 -3.73 -18.15
C SER A 243 -5.75 -3.03 -16.80
N MET A 244 -5.28 -3.71 -15.74
CA MET A 244 -5.08 -3.14 -14.41
C MET A 244 -3.59 -3.21 -14.04
N MET A 245 -2.98 -2.04 -13.89
CA MET A 245 -1.55 -1.93 -13.59
C MET A 245 -1.31 -1.11 -12.33
N LEU A 246 -0.43 -1.60 -11.47
CA LEU A 246 0.04 -0.85 -10.31
C LEU A 246 1.21 0.03 -10.72
N PRO A 247 1.19 1.34 -10.42
CA PRO A 247 2.22 2.28 -10.85
C PRO A 247 3.44 2.27 -9.91
N ALA A 248 4.47 2.99 -10.33
CA ALA A 248 5.52 3.46 -9.44
C ALA A 248 4.94 4.34 -8.33
N PHE A 249 5.63 4.35 -7.18
CA PHE A 249 5.33 5.25 -6.07
C PHE A 249 6.42 6.29 -5.91
N LYS A 250 6.02 7.50 -5.55
CA LYS A 250 6.91 8.60 -5.14
C LYS A 250 6.29 9.42 -4.01
N GLY A 251 7.06 10.29 -3.39
CA GLY A 251 6.54 11.21 -2.36
C GLY A 251 5.56 12.21 -2.94
N VAL A 252 4.66 12.73 -2.10
CA VAL A 252 3.74 13.81 -2.48
C VAL A 252 4.49 15.13 -2.58
N ASP A 253 4.06 16.01 -3.49
CA ASP A 253 4.82 17.20 -3.87
C ASP A 253 5.12 18.15 -2.70
N CYS A 254 4.13 18.41 -1.82
CA CYS A 254 4.33 19.30 -0.67
C CYS A 254 5.36 18.77 0.36
N VAL A 255 5.59 17.46 0.40
CA VAL A 255 6.60 16.82 1.26
C VAL A 255 7.95 16.77 0.55
N ALA A 256 7.94 16.40 -0.74
CA ALA A 256 9.15 16.27 -1.56
C ALA A 256 9.91 17.60 -1.75
N GLN A 257 9.21 18.74 -1.64
CA GLN A 257 9.79 20.07 -1.78
C GLN A 257 10.51 20.58 -0.52
N VAL A 258 10.37 19.89 0.63
CA VAL A 258 11.04 20.31 1.88
C VAL A 258 12.50 19.94 1.83
N GLU A 259 13.37 20.94 1.91
CA GLU A 259 14.82 20.77 1.79
C GLU A 259 15.38 19.83 2.85
N GLY A 260 16.10 18.78 2.42
CA GLY A 260 16.77 17.81 3.29
C GLY A 260 15.83 16.86 4.03
N LEU A 261 14.52 16.90 3.79
CA LEU A 261 13.56 16.01 4.43
C LEU A 261 13.46 14.66 3.68
N CYS A 262 13.63 14.65 2.36
CA CYS A 262 13.31 13.51 1.51
C CYS A 262 14.49 12.97 0.71
N ASN A 263 14.36 11.74 0.24
CA ASN A 263 15.22 11.15 -0.77
C ASN A 263 14.87 11.70 -2.19
N PRO A 264 15.64 11.38 -3.24
CA PRO A 264 15.38 11.87 -4.61
C PRO A 264 14.00 11.49 -5.19
N ARG A 265 13.34 10.45 -4.65
CA ARG A 265 11.97 10.08 -5.05
C ARG A 265 10.89 10.75 -4.18
N GLY A 266 11.27 11.66 -3.29
CA GLY A 266 10.35 12.41 -2.43
C GLY A 266 9.83 11.65 -1.21
N PHE A 267 10.38 10.49 -0.88
CA PHE A 267 10.05 9.77 0.35
C PHE A 267 10.81 10.35 1.55
N VAL A 268 10.12 10.49 2.67
CA VAL A 268 10.69 11.07 3.90
C VAL A 268 11.81 10.18 4.45
N ASN A 269 12.99 10.77 4.66
CA ASN A 269 14.07 10.12 5.38
C ASN A 269 13.77 10.10 6.87
N VAL A 270 13.88 8.95 7.50
CA VAL A 270 13.68 8.78 8.94
C VAL A 270 14.85 8.02 9.56
N ASP A 271 15.14 8.33 10.82
CA ASP A 271 16.04 7.57 11.66
C ASP A 271 15.36 6.30 12.23
N GLU A 272 16.05 5.55 13.07
CA GLU A 272 15.52 4.35 13.72
C GLU A 272 14.31 4.61 14.64
N PHE A 273 14.11 5.88 15.06
CA PHE A 273 13.00 6.33 15.89
C PHE A 273 11.82 6.88 15.07
N GLN A 274 11.83 6.71 13.76
CA GLN A 274 10.85 7.26 12.81
C GLN A 274 10.83 8.80 12.78
N ARG A 275 11.91 9.46 13.19
CA ARG A 275 12.09 10.91 13.24
C ARG A 275 12.96 11.37 12.06
N SER A 276 12.69 12.56 11.52
CA SER A 276 13.56 13.19 10.52
C SER A 276 14.93 13.47 11.11
N PRO A 277 16.04 13.08 10.43
CA PRO A 277 17.38 13.45 10.89
C PRO A 277 17.67 14.96 10.89
N LYS A 278 16.99 15.72 10.02
CA LYS A 278 17.17 17.18 9.92
C LYS A 278 16.20 17.95 10.83
N TYR A 279 14.94 17.58 10.87
CA TYR A 279 13.88 18.27 11.60
C TYR A 279 13.39 17.40 12.75
N HIS A 280 13.91 17.63 13.95
CA HIS A 280 13.73 16.72 15.09
C HIS A 280 12.30 16.70 15.65
N ASN A 281 11.44 17.61 15.25
CA ASN A 281 10.02 17.61 15.58
C ASN A 281 9.13 17.07 14.45
N ILE A 282 9.73 16.55 13.35
CA ILE A 282 9.01 15.91 12.25
C ILE A 282 9.25 14.42 12.30
N TYR A 283 8.15 13.65 12.40
CA TYR A 283 8.12 12.21 12.37
C TYR A 283 7.37 11.71 11.12
N SER A 284 7.66 10.51 10.66
CA SER A 284 6.95 9.94 9.53
C SER A 284 6.80 8.44 9.63
N ALA A 285 5.68 7.93 9.13
CA ALA A 285 5.39 6.50 9.09
C ALA A 285 4.54 6.13 7.88
N GLY A 286 4.57 4.87 7.50
CA GLY A 286 3.76 4.36 6.40
C GLY A 286 4.43 4.44 5.04
N VAL A 287 3.63 4.50 3.98
CA VAL A 287 4.16 4.36 2.60
C VAL A 287 4.97 5.57 2.15
N CYS A 288 4.85 6.71 2.83
CA CYS A 288 5.60 7.93 2.51
C CYS A 288 7.06 7.95 3.01
N ILE A 289 7.53 6.97 3.80
CA ILE A 289 8.94 6.92 4.24
C ILE A 289 9.86 6.27 3.20
N ALA A 290 11.12 6.68 3.22
CA ALA A 290 12.18 6.08 2.42
C ALA A 290 12.60 4.74 3.02
N ILE A 291 12.39 3.66 2.27
CA ILE A 291 12.96 2.35 2.56
C ILE A 291 13.64 1.88 1.27
N PRO A 292 14.94 1.57 1.29
CA PRO A 292 15.62 1.05 0.12
C PRO A 292 15.01 -0.29 -0.31
N PRO A 293 15.06 -0.65 -1.60
CA PRO A 293 14.75 -2.00 -2.03
C PRO A 293 15.68 -3.01 -1.34
N VAL A 294 15.18 -4.22 -1.10
CA VAL A 294 15.95 -5.28 -0.42
C VAL A 294 17.17 -5.73 -1.23
N GLU A 295 17.08 -5.59 -2.55
CA GLU A 295 18.14 -5.87 -3.50
C GLU A 295 17.95 -5.07 -4.78
N ALA A 296 19.00 -4.87 -5.55
CA ALA A 296 18.89 -4.33 -6.91
C ALA A 296 18.25 -5.38 -7.82
N THR A 297 17.26 -4.95 -8.62
CA THR A 297 16.58 -5.81 -9.58
C THR A 297 16.79 -5.30 -11.00
N PRO A 298 16.84 -6.19 -12.04
CA PRO A 298 17.08 -5.83 -13.43
C PRO A 298 16.15 -4.73 -13.95
N VAL A 299 14.86 -4.86 -13.66
CA VAL A 299 13.89 -3.77 -13.78
C VAL A 299 13.57 -3.30 -12.36
N PRO A 300 13.74 -2.02 -12.04
CA PRO A 300 13.66 -1.56 -10.66
C PRO A 300 12.33 -1.88 -9.97
N THR A 301 12.42 -2.41 -8.74
CA THR A 301 11.28 -2.65 -7.83
C THR A 301 11.49 -1.88 -6.53
N GLY A 302 10.41 -1.46 -5.89
CA GLY A 302 10.44 -0.85 -4.56
C GLY A 302 10.10 -1.86 -3.46
N ALA A 303 10.49 -1.56 -2.22
CA ALA A 303 10.11 -2.34 -1.05
C ALA A 303 8.68 -1.99 -0.60
N PRO A 304 7.78 -2.97 -0.41
CA PRO A 304 6.44 -2.72 0.10
C PRO A 304 6.47 -2.30 1.57
N LYS A 305 5.49 -1.45 1.97
CA LYS A 305 5.22 -1.10 3.35
C LYS A 305 3.86 -1.69 3.71
N THR A 306 3.88 -2.81 4.43
CA THR A 306 2.66 -3.57 4.76
C THR A 306 1.90 -2.97 5.94
N GLY A 307 0.61 -3.27 6.08
CA GLY A 307 -0.23 -2.66 7.11
C GLY A 307 0.29 -2.88 8.52
N TYR A 308 0.72 -4.10 8.86
CA TYR A 308 1.25 -4.39 10.19
C TYR A 308 2.59 -3.68 10.47
N MET A 309 3.49 -3.63 9.48
CA MET A 309 4.72 -2.85 9.54
C MET A 309 4.44 -1.35 9.81
N ILE A 310 3.40 -0.81 9.18
CA ILE A 310 2.98 0.58 9.40
C ILE A 310 2.44 0.78 10.82
N GLU A 311 1.67 -0.17 11.36
CA GLU A 311 1.20 -0.08 12.75
C GLU A 311 2.37 -0.12 13.76
N SER A 312 3.41 -0.90 13.49
CA SER A 312 4.66 -0.90 14.27
C SER A 312 5.34 0.48 14.24
N MET A 313 5.50 1.08 13.05
CA MET A 313 6.06 2.43 12.90
C MET A 313 5.22 3.47 13.67
N VAL A 314 3.89 3.38 13.61
CA VAL A 314 2.99 4.27 14.33
C VAL A 314 3.20 4.16 15.83
N THR A 315 3.33 2.94 16.35
CA THR A 315 3.60 2.72 17.78
C THR A 315 4.91 3.40 18.20
N ALA A 316 6.00 3.23 17.41
CA ALA A 316 7.28 3.88 17.68
C ALA A 316 7.16 5.42 17.65
N VAL A 317 6.48 6.00 16.63
CA VAL A 317 6.24 7.45 16.52
C VAL A 317 5.54 7.99 17.76
N VAL A 318 4.48 7.32 18.21
CA VAL A 318 3.68 7.79 19.37
C VAL A 318 4.53 7.81 20.64
N HIS A 319 5.24 6.72 20.92
CA HIS A 319 6.09 6.66 22.12
C HIS A 319 7.23 7.67 22.06
N ASN A 320 7.92 7.80 20.93
CA ASN A 320 9.04 8.73 20.78
C ASN A 320 8.59 10.20 20.85
N ILE A 321 7.40 10.57 20.34
CA ILE A 321 6.85 11.92 20.52
C ILE A 321 6.57 12.18 22.02
N CYS A 322 5.97 11.24 22.73
CA CYS A 322 5.71 11.39 24.17
C CYS A 322 7.01 11.51 24.96
N ASP A 323 8.06 10.78 24.60
CA ASP A 323 9.38 10.89 25.22
C ASP A 323 10.03 12.24 24.93
N ALA A 324 9.96 12.72 23.68
CA ALA A 324 10.48 14.03 23.29
C ALA A 324 9.79 15.18 24.06
N ILE A 325 8.46 15.16 24.20
CA ILE A 325 7.69 16.14 24.97
C ILE A 325 8.11 16.11 26.45
N ALA A 326 8.36 14.92 27.00
CA ALA A 326 8.79 14.75 28.38
C ALA A 326 10.29 15.01 28.62
N GLY A 327 11.07 15.37 27.57
CA GLY A 327 12.52 15.58 27.63
C GLY A 327 13.29 14.29 27.89
N ARG A 328 12.73 13.11 27.56
CA ARG A 328 13.38 11.82 27.69
C ARG A 328 14.12 11.43 26.40
N GLU A 329 15.08 10.53 26.54
CA GLU A 329 15.78 9.94 25.40
C GLU A 329 14.82 9.05 24.56
N LEU A 330 14.96 9.10 23.24
CA LEU A 330 14.18 8.26 22.33
C LEU A 330 14.78 6.85 22.32
N THR A 331 13.93 5.85 22.54
CA THR A 331 14.37 4.43 22.63
C THR A 331 13.49 3.48 21.81
N HIS A 332 12.36 3.92 21.33
CA HIS A 332 11.36 3.05 20.71
C HIS A 332 11.62 2.87 19.22
N ARG A 333 11.93 1.64 18.80
CA ARG A 333 12.17 1.24 17.42
C ARG A 333 11.07 0.32 16.90
N ALA A 334 10.72 0.47 15.64
CA ALA A 334 9.73 -0.38 14.99
C ALA A 334 10.33 -1.73 14.59
N THR A 335 9.62 -2.84 14.82
CA THR A 335 10.09 -4.21 14.47
C THR A 335 10.06 -4.49 12.96
N TRP A 336 9.30 -3.72 12.19
CA TRP A 336 9.09 -3.90 10.74
C TRP A 336 8.62 -5.31 10.36
N ASN A 337 7.85 -5.94 11.22
CA ASN A 337 7.25 -7.25 10.97
C ASN A 337 6.10 -7.17 9.95
N ALA A 338 5.97 -8.17 9.10
CA ALA A 338 4.90 -8.24 8.11
C ALA A 338 4.02 -9.47 8.29
N VAL A 339 2.71 -9.22 8.27
CA VAL A 339 1.67 -10.24 8.12
C VAL A 339 0.74 -9.77 7.01
N CYS A 340 0.59 -10.55 5.95
CA CYS A 340 -0.25 -10.21 4.81
C CYS A 340 -1.23 -11.33 4.48
N LEU A 341 -2.44 -10.91 4.10
CA LEU A 341 -3.52 -11.78 3.64
C LEU A 341 -3.94 -11.34 2.24
N ALA A 342 -3.79 -12.21 1.25
CA ALA A 342 -4.24 -11.99 -0.12
C ALA A 342 -5.40 -12.94 -0.44
N ASP A 343 -6.48 -12.41 -0.98
CA ASP A 343 -7.60 -13.21 -1.46
C ASP A 343 -7.32 -13.72 -2.88
N MET A 344 -7.71 -14.95 -3.15
CA MET A 344 -7.54 -15.60 -4.46
C MET A 344 -8.89 -16.00 -5.05
N GLY A 345 -9.98 -15.51 -4.48
CA GLY A 345 -11.35 -15.74 -4.92
C GLY A 345 -12.01 -16.96 -4.29
N ASP A 346 -11.48 -18.14 -4.48
CA ASP A 346 -11.97 -19.41 -3.90
C ASP A 346 -11.09 -19.92 -2.76
N THR A 347 -9.95 -19.30 -2.56
CA THR A 347 -8.95 -19.58 -1.54
C THR A 347 -8.23 -18.27 -1.21
N GLY A 348 -7.15 -18.30 -0.44
CA GLY A 348 -6.30 -17.16 -0.19
C GLY A 348 -4.87 -17.59 0.14
N ALA A 349 -3.96 -16.63 0.11
CA ALA A 349 -2.57 -16.79 0.51
C ALA A 349 -2.24 -15.86 1.67
N ALA A 350 -1.60 -16.39 2.70
CA ALA A 350 -1.06 -15.63 3.81
C ALA A 350 0.46 -15.75 3.82
N PHE A 351 1.16 -14.66 4.06
CA PHE A 351 2.58 -14.73 4.36
C PHE A 351 2.93 -13.98 5.65
N VAL A 352 3.97 -14.48 6.30
CA VAL A 352 4.59 -13.85 7.48
C VAL A 352 6.07 -13.71 7.22
N ALA A 353 6.60 -12.52 7.48
CA ALA A 353 8.02 -12.21 7.39
C ALA A 353 8.42 -11.36 8.61
N LEU A 354 9.27 -11.91 9.45
CA LEU A 354 9.70 -11.30 10.73
C LEU A 354 11.22 -11.21 10.80
N PRO A 355 11.79 -10.01 10.61
CA PRO A 355 11.17 -8.80 10.05
C PRO A 355 10.84 -8.94 8.56
N GLN A 356 10.13 -7.95 7.99
CA GLN A 356 9.81 -7.94 6.56
C GLN A 356 11.07 -7.85 5.69
N ILE A 357 11.99 -6.99 6.07
CA ILE A 357 13.28 -6.79 5.40
C ILE A 357 14.28 -7.84 5.89
N PRO A 358 15.01 -8.52 4.99
CA PRO A 358 16.04 -9.49 5.39
C PRO A 358 17.19 -8.84 6.19
N PRO A 359 17.88 -9.61 7.08
CA PRO A 359 17.70 -11.04 7.36
C PRO A 359 16.45 -11.33 8.20
N ARG A 360 15.79 -12.46 7.93
CA ARG A 360 14.53 -12.86 8.58
C ARG A 360 14.71 -14.03 9.51
N ASN A 361 14.09 -13.94 10.69
CA ASN A 361 14.04 -15.06 11.64
C ASN A 361 12.87 -16.01 11.29
N VAL A 362 11.77 -15.45 10.75
CA VAL A 362 10.60 -16.22 10.32
C VAL A 362 10.19 -15.76 8.92
N ALA A 363 10.06 -16.71 8.00
CA ALA A 363 9.55 -16.45 6.66
C ALA A 363 8.76 -17.66 6.15
N TRP A 364 7.46 -17.52 5.96
CA TRP A 364 6.62 -18.55 5.36
C TRP A 364 5.45 -17.97 4.58
N MET A 365 4.99 -18.74 3.60
CA MET A 365 3.77 -18.48 2.85
C MET A 365 2.90 -19.74 2.86
N LYS A 366 1.60 -19.58 3.12
CA LYS A 366 0.62 -20.69 3.16
C LYS A 366 -0.65 -20.31 2.41
N LYS A 367 -1.24 -21.30 1.74
CA LYS A 367 -2.51 -21.19 1.04
C LYS A 367 -3.61 -21.91 1.81
N GLY A 368 -4.83 -21.37 1.75
CA GLY A 368 -5.99 -22.03 2.32
C GLY A 368 -7.27 -21.21 2.22
N LYS A 369 -8.43 -21.88 2.25
CA LYS A 369 -9.73 -21.19 2.29
C LYS A 369 -9.92 -20.33 3.53
N TRP A 370 -9.27 -20.69 4.63
CA TRP A 370 -9.28 -19.91 5.87
C TRP A 370 -8.73 -18.49 5.69
N VAL A 371 -7.79 -18.28 4.75
CA VAL A 371 -7.21 -16.95 4.49
C VAL A 371 -8.26 -16.00 3.91
N HIS A 372 -9.10 -16.48 2.98
CA HIS A 372 -10.23 -15.69 2.48
C HIS A 372 -11.15 -15.24 3.63
N LEU A 373 -11.54 -16.17 4.50
CA LEU A 373 -12.39 -15.86 5.65
C LEU A 373 -11.69 -14.90 6.63
N ALA A 374 -10.40 -15.12 6.89
CA ALA A 374 -9.59 -14.24 7.75
C ALA A 374 -9.51 -12.82 7.17
N LYS A 375 -9.36 -12.66 5.86
CA LYS A 375 -9.35 -11.34 5.22
C LYS A 375 -10.71 -10.63 5.33
N VAL A 376 -11.82 -11.34 5.14
CA VAL A 376 -13.17 -10.80 5.34
C VAL A 376 -13.40 -10.38 6.80
N ALA A 377 -12.95 -11.20 7.74
CA ALA A 377 -13.03 -10.87 9.17
C ALA A 377 -12.17 -9.65 9.51
N TYR A 378 -10.94 -9.58 8.97
CA TYR A 378 -10.02 -8.46 9.14
C TYR A 378 -10.58 -7.15 8.59
N GLU A 379 -11.20 -7.15 7.40
CA GLU A 379 -11.89 -5.97 6.84
C GLU A 379 -12.90 -5.40 7.84
N LYS A 380 -13.82 -6.24 8.30
CA LYS A 380 -14.87 -5.82 9.24
C LYS A 380 -14.30 -5.34 10.57
N TYR A 381 -13.33 -6.07 11.08
CA TYR A 381 -12.62 -5.74 12.31
C TYR A 381 -11.94 -4.39 12.21
N PHE A 382 -11.11 -4.17 11.17
CA PHE A 382 -10.32 -2.95 11.01
C PHE A 382 -11.19 -1.71 10.81
N ILE A 383 -12.22 -1.80 9.96
CA ILE A 383 -13.17 -0.70 9.76
C ILE A 383 -13.90 -0.36 11.07
N ARG A 384 -14.30 -1.36 11.86
CA ARG A 384 -14.94 -1.13 13.17
C ARG A 384 -13.96 -0.49 14.17
N LYS A 385 -12.72 -0.98 14.23
CA LYS A 385 -11.61 -0.44 15.04
C LYS A 385 -11.44 1.05 14.73
N MET A 386 -11.32 1.42 13.47
CA MET A 386 -11.15 2.81 13.04
C MET A 386 -12.37 3.69 13.33
N LYS A 387 -13.57 3.19 13.07
CA LYS A 387 -14.83 3.91 13.41
C LYS A 387 -14.96 4.19 14.90
N LYS A 388 -14.55 3.27 15.77
CA LYS A 388 -14.64 3.40 17.22
C LYS A 388 -13.50 4.20 17.87
N GLY A 389 -12.42 4.42 17.14
CA GLY A 389 -11.20 5.03 17.68
C GLY A 389 -10.58 4.19 18.79
N THR A 390 -10.49 2.88 18.56
CA THR A 390 -9.87 1.92 19.49
C THR A 390 -8.67 1.31 18.79
N PRO A 391 -7.49 1.93 18.90
CA PRO A 391 -6.33 1.58 18.07
C PRO A 391 -5.77 0.20 18.39
N GLU A 392 -5.79 -0.21 19.64
CA GLU A 392 -5.33 -1.53 20.08
C GLU A 392 -6.33 -2.18 21.04
N PRO A 393 -7.35 -2.90 20.52
CA PRO A 393 -8.23 -3.68 21.37
C PRO A 393 -7.45 -4.75 22.15
N ILE A 394 -7.82 -4.97 23.40
CA ILE A 394 -7.13 -5.89 24.32
C ILE A 394 -6.90 -7.27 23.69
N TYR A 395 -7.88 -7.81 22.98
CA TYR A 395 -7.75 -9.11 22.32
C TYR A 395 -6.70 -9.13 21.19
N GLU A 396 -6.48 -8.02 20.48
CA GLU A 396 -5.42 -7.91 19.45
C GLU A 396 -4.05 -8.08 20.09
N LYS A 397 -3.80 -7.41 21.22
CA LYS A 397 -2.56 -7.52 21.98
C LYS A 397 -2.26 -8.97 22.39
N TYR A 398 -3.27 -9.69 22.87
CA TYR A 398 -3.09 -11.10 23.26
C TYR A 398 -2.86 -12.04 22.06
N ILE A 399 -3.57 -11.82 20.94
CA ILE A 399 -3.39 -12.60 19.72
C ILE A 399 -1.98 -12.38 19.14
N LEU A 400 -1.53 -11.14 19.03
CA LEU A 400 -0.19 -10.82 18.52
C LEU A 400 0.89 -11.44 19.42
N LYS A 401 0.77 -11.30 20.74
CA LYS A 401 1.69 -11.92 21.70
C LYS A 401 1.74 -13.45 21.56
N ALA A 402 0.58 -14.09 21.40
CA ALA A 402 0.50 -15.55 21.22
C ALA A 402 1.15 -16.02 19.89
N LEU A 403 1.19 -15.14 18.89
CA LEU A 403 1.86 -15.38 17.60
C LEU A 403 3.35 -14.99 17.60
N GLY A 404 3.89 -14.49 18.73
CA GLY A 404 5.25 -14.00 18.81
C GLY A 404 5.51 -12.73 17.98
N ILE A 405 4.45 -11.95 17.75
CA ILE A 405 4.52 -10.75 16.91
C ILE A 405 4.52 -9.51 17.82
N GLU A 406 5.63 -8.79 17.84
CA GLU A 406 5.82 -7.57 18.62
C GLU A 406 5.87 -6.35 17.70
N ARG A 407 5.39 -5.19 18.19
CA ARG A 407 5.38 -3.94 17.42
C ARG A 407 6.65 -3.12 17.60
N LEU A 408 7.28 -3.24 18.77
CA LEU A 408 8.53 -2.56 19.08
C LEU A 408 9.65 -3.57 19.29
N GLU A 409 10.86 -3.17 18.94
CA GLU A 409 12.07 -3.92 19.32
C GLU A 409 12.24 -3.90 20.85
N THR A 410 12.65 -5.02 21.42
CA THR A 410 12.94 -5.18 22.86
C THR A 410 14.40 -5.02 23.15
#